data_e5415c1dee4ec11b94ca3b49962801de
#
_entry.id   e5415c1dee4ec11b94ca3b49962801de
#
_cell.length_a   1.000
_cell.length_b   1.000
_cell.length_c   1.000
_cell.angle_alpha   90.00
_cell.angle_beta   90.00
_cell.angle_gamma   90.00
#
_symmetry.space_group_name_H-M   'P 1'
#
loop_
_entity.id
_entity.type
_entity.pdbx_description
1 polymer ?
#
loop_
_entity_poly.entity_id
_entity_poly.type
_entity_poly.pdbx_seq_one_letter_code
_entity_poly.pdbx_strand_id
1 'polypeptide(L)'
;LHKEYRRQRQMCIRDRYDMGPETFAEEMCVLAEAGADVLGGCCGTTPEHIEKLVKRLEEKGIRKAMKYPERKGKVVRRALSTERNVLPIELDGAFKVIGERINPTGKKALQAQLREGSLELVGEMAEAQVEAGAAILDVNMGTNGIDEKEMMWKVVNELTLLTDTPLSIDSSYVEVIEAALRIYPGRALINSISMEQEKM
;
A
#
# COMPACT_ATOMS: atom_id res chain seq x y z
N LEU A 1 -4.04 9.05 -28.22
CA LEU A 1 -3.54 8.36 -27.03
C LEU A 1 -4.43 7.16 -26.60
N HIS A 2 -5.77 7.21 -26.78
CA HIS A 2 -6.66 6.11 -26.36
C HIS A 2 -6.74 4.89 -27.30
N LYS A 3 -6.34 5.02 -28.56
CA LYS A 3 -6.42 3.92 -29.53
C LYS A 3 -5.26 2.92 -29.42
N GLU A 4 -4.07 3.37 -29.03
CA GLU A 4 -2.88 2.50 -28.88
C GLU A 4 -2.98 1.65 -27.60
N TYR A 5 -3.49 2.20 -26.50
CA TYR A 5 -3.73 1.43 -25.27
C TYR A 5 -4.79 0.31 -25.45
N ARG A 6 -5.80 0.54 -26.29
CA ARG A 6 -6.76 -0.51 -26.63
C ARG A 6 -6.16 -1.63 -27.49
N ARG A 7 -5.20 -1.32 -28.38
CA ARG A 7 -4.50 -2.34 -29.17
C ARG A 7 -3.60 -3.20 -28.30
N GLN A 8 -2.88 -2.66 -27.35
CA GLN A 8 -2.07 -3.43 -26.40
C GLN A 8 -2.94 -4.35 -25.53
N ARG A 9 -4.09 -3.89 -25.03
CA ARG A 9 -5.04 -4.76 -24.32
C ARG A 9 -5.64 -5.87 -25.19
N GLN A 10 -5.88 -5.59 -26.47
CA GLN A 10 -6.39 -6.62 -27.40
C GLN A 10 -5.30 -7.63 -27.79
N MET A 11 -4.05 -7.22 -27.88
CA MET A 11 -2.92 -8.14 -28.08
C MET A 11 -2.80 -9.12 -26.91
N CYS A 12 -2.84 -8.65 -25.69
CA CYS A 12 -2.75 -9.54 -24.50
C CYS A 12 -3.90 -10.56 -24.37
N ILE A 13 -5.02 -10.38 -25.05
CA ILE A 13 -6.19 -11.29 -24.97
C ILE A 13 -6.24 -12.26 -26.16
N ARG A 14 -5.60 -11.93 -27.29
CA ARG A 14 -5.72 -12.69 -28.53
C ARG A 14 -4.46 -13.47 -28.93
N ASP A 15 -3.30 -13.12 -28.41
CA ASP A 15 -2.08 -13.79 -28.76
C ASP A 15 -1.93 -15.08 -27.94
N ARG A 16 -1.83 -16.23 -28.63
CA ARG A 16 -1.29 -17.43 -28.05
C ARG A 16 0.17 -17.16 -27.72
N TYR A 17 0.51 -17.22 -26.46
CA TYR A 17 1.90 -17.18 -26.03
C TYR A 17 2.49 -18.56 -26.27
N ASP A 18 3.13 -18.75 -27.44
CA ASP A 18 3.69 -20.03 -27.86
C ASP A 18 5.08 -20.29 -27.26
N MET A 19 5.58 -19.40 -26.41
CA MET A 19 6.86 -19.59 -25.73
C MET A 19 6.69 -20.54 -24.54
N GLY A 20 7.22 -21.76 -24.70
CA GLY A 20 7.22 -22.74 -23.62
C GLY A 20 8.25 -22.41 -22.51
N PRO A 21 8.12 -23.07 -21.33
CA PRO A 21 8.96 -22.79 -20.17
C PRO A 21 10.47 -22.93 -20.42
N GLU A 22 10.89 -23.92 -21.24
CA GLU A 22 12.28 -24.13 -21.58
C GLU A 22 12.86 -22.98 -22.42
N THR A 23 12.17 -22.60 -23.49
CA THR A 23 12.58 -21.51 -24.39
C THR A 23 12.61 -20.20 -23.61
N PHE A 24 11.57 -19.94 -22.79
CA PHE A 24 11.53 -18.80 -21.89
C PHE A 24 12.76 -18.72 -20.97
N ALA A 25 13.13 -19.84 -20.34
CA ALA A 25 14.28 -19.89 -19.45
C ALA A 25 15.59 -19.61 -20.18
N GLU A 26 15.75 -20.10 -21.42
CA GLU A 26 16.95 -19.85 -22.22
C GLU A 26 17.09 -18.39 -22.64
N GLU A 27 16.03 -17.78 -23.15
CA GLU A 27 16.00 -16.36 -23.53
C GLU A 27 16.25 -15.44 -22.34
N MET A 28 15.66 -15.76 -21.19
CA MET A 28 15.90 -15.01 -19.94
C MET A 28 17.34 -15.14 -19.45
N CYS A 29 18.02 -16.26 -19.66
CA CYS A 29 19.44 -16.39 -19.36
C CYS A 29 20.30 -15.46 -20.22
N VAL A 30 19.95 -15.27 -21.49
CA VAL A 30 20.65 -14.33 -22.38
C VAL A 30 20.53 -12.89 -21.83
N LEU A 31 19.34 -12.52 -21.35
CA LEU A 31 19.14 -11.22 -20.72
C LEU A 31 19.96 -11.07 -19.42
N ALA A 32 20.04 -12.12 -18.61
CA ALA A 32 20.86 -12.12 -17.41
C ALA A 32 22.36 -11.97 -17.73
N GLU A 33 22.84 -12.67 -18.75
CA GLU A 33 24.23 -12.56 -19.25
C GLU A 33 24.52 -11.16 -19.79
N ALA A 34 23.54 -10.52 -20.40
CA ALA A 34 23.63 -9.13 -20.86
C ALA A 34 23.57 -8.08 -19.72
N GLY A 35 23.35 -8.52 -18.46
CA GLY A 35 23.42 -7.66 -17.28
C GLY A 35 22.09 -7.29 -16.66
N ALA A 36 20.98 -7.96 -17.02
CA ALA A 36 19.70 -7.75 -16.33
C ALA A 36 19.76 -8.36 -14.92
N ASP A 37 19.51 -7.53 -13.89
CA ASP A 37 19.52 -7.96 -12.48
C ASP A 37 18.15 -8.45 -11.98
N VAL A 38 17.07 -8.08 -12.65
CA VAL A 38 15.70 -8.49 -12.31
C VAL A 38 15.07 -9.14 -13.54
N LEU A 39 14.67 -10.39 -13.41
CA LEU A 39 14.03 -11.17 -14.45
C LEU A 39 12.65 -11.61 -14.02
N GLY A 40 11.72 -11.64 -14.95
CA GLY A 40 10.36 -12.08 -14.71
C GLY A 40 9.59 -12.22 -16.00
N GLY A 41 8.37 -12.67 -15.89
CA GLY A 41 7.48 -12.82 -17.01
C GLY A 41 6.31 -11.83 -16.98
N CYS A 42 5.51 -11.85 -18.05
CA CYS A 42 4.29 -11.07 -18.20
C CYS A 42 3.12 -12.02 -18.52
N CYS A 43 2.18 -11.58 -19.34
CA CYS A 43 1.02 -12.36 -19.73
C CYS A 43 1.45 -13.72 -20.33
N GLY A 44 0.78 -14.80 -19.92
CA GLY A 44 1.11 -16.17 -20.35
C GLY A 44 2.21 -16.87 -19.56
N THR A 45 2.96 -16.17 -18.70
CA THR A 45 3.96 -16.78 -17.82
C THR A 45 3.26 -17.55 -16.69
N THR A 46 3.62 -18.81 -16.53
CA THR A 46 3.12 -19.70 -15.47
C THR A 46 4.20 -19.96 -14.41
N PRO A 47 3.86 -20.51 -13.24
CA PRO A 47 4.85 -20.93 -12.25
C PRO A 47 5.93 -21.85 -12.83
N GLU A 48 5.60 -22.72 -13.78
CA GLU A 48 6.55 -23.61 -14.46
C GLU A 48 7.63 -22.84 -15.23
N HIS A 49 7.27 -21.74 -15.90
CA HIS A 49 8.26 -20.87 -16.57
C HIS A 49 9.28 -20.32 -15.57
N ILE A 50 8.81 -19.88 -14.41
CA ILE A 50 9.70 -19.33 -13.38
C ILE A 50 10.57 -20.42 -12.76
N GLU A 51 10.02 -21.62 -12.51
CA GLU A 51 10.78 -22.77 -12.01
C GLU A 51 11.92 -23.14 -12.95
N LYS A 52 11.61 -23.27 -14.26
CA LYS A 52 12.62 -23.58 -15.29
C LYS A 52 13.68 -22.48 -15.39
N LEU A 53 13.28 -21.21 -15.32
CA LEU A 53 14.23 -20.08 -15.30
C LEU A 53 15.19 -20.17 -14.12
N VAL A 54 14.67 -20.36 -12.91
CA VAL A 54 15.51 -20.47 -11.70
C VAL A 54 16.51 -21.61 -11.84
N LYS A 55 16.03 -22.79 -12.26
CA LYS A 55 16.88 -23.97 -12.46
C LYS A 55 17.97 -23.72 -13.51
N ARG A 56 17.60 -23.11 -14.65
CA ARG A 56 18.55 -22.82 -15.72
C ARG A 56 19.62 -21.80 -15.31
N LEU A 57 19.24 -20.76 -14.56
CA LEU A 57 20.18 -19.80 -14.01
C LEU A 57 21.17 -20.45 -13.02
N GLU A 58 20.72 -21.41 -12.22
CA GLU A 58 21.57 -22.21 -11.32
C GLU A 58 22.53 -23.10 -12.11
N GLU A 59 22.04 -23.84 -13.09
CA GLU A 59 22.86 -24.72 -13.94
C GLU A 59 23.97 -23.94 -14.69
N LYS A 60 23.66 -22.75 -15.18
CA LYS A 60 24.64 -21.88 -15.86
C LYS A 60 25.54 -21.08 -14.90
N GLY A 61 25.32 -21.17 -13.60
CA GLY A 61 26.09 -20.40 -12.61
C GLY A 61 25.87 -18.88 -12.70
N ILE A 62 24.80 -18.44 -13.42
CA ILE A 62 24.47 -17.03 -13.62
C ILE A 62 23.82 -16.44 -12.36
N ARG A 63 23.22 -17.26 -11.51
CA ARG A 63 22.62 -16.83 -10.27
C ARG A 63 23.71 -16.21 -9.38
N LYS A 64 23.90 -14.93 -9.52
CA LYS A 64 24.59 -14.15 -8.50
C LYS A 64 23.75 -14.34 -7.24
N ALA A 65 24.29 -15.09 -6.26
CA ALA A 65 23.69 -15.06 -4.94
C ALA A 65 23.50 -13.58 -4.62
N MET A 66 22.24 -13.14 -4.49
CA MET A 66 21.97 -11.82 -3.96
C MET A 66 22.62 -11.82 -2.58
N LYS A 67 23.86 -11.36 -2.53
CA LYS A 67 24.45 -10.94 -1.27
C LYS A 67 23.63 -9.70 -0.91
N TYR A 68 22.47 -9.94 -0.28
CA TYR A 68 21.90 -8.88 0.53
C TYR A 68 23.06 -8.44 1.41
N PRO A 69 23.53 -7.18 1.31
CA PRO A 69 24.56 -6.73 2.20
C PRO A 69 24.07 -7.12 3.59
N GLU A 70 24.88 -7.91 4.32
CA GLU A 70 24.55 -8.26 5.70
C GLU A 70 24.13 -6.96 6.33
N ARG A 71 22.85 -6.86 6.70
CA ARG A 71 22.34 -5.66 7.37
C ARG A 71 23.04 -5.64 8.71
N LYS A 72 24.24 -5.04 8.74
CA LYS A 72 24.97 -4.75 9.97
C LYS A 72 24.10 -3.77 10.76
N GLY A 73 23.32 -4.31 11.66
CA GLY A 73 22.30 -3.62 12.44
C GLY A 73 20.94 -3.49 11.71
N LYS A 74 19.86 -3.54 12.46
CA LYS A 74 18.52 -3.16 11.98
C LYS A 74 18.56 -1.66 11.69
N VAL A 75 18.65 -1.29 10.42
CA VAL A 75 18.34 0.09 10.02
C VAL A 75 16.85 0.26 10.24
N VAL A 76 16.48 0.77 11.39
CA VAL A 76 15.08 1.15 11.69
C VAL A 76 14.78 2.40 10.87
N ARG A 77 14.18 2.22 9.71
CA ARG A 77 13.65 3.35 8.95
C ARG A 77 12.37 3.81 9.64
N ARG A 78 12.45 4.94 10.33
CA ARG A 78 11.31 5.61 10.91
C ARG A 78 10.66 6.45 9.81
N ALA A 79 9.65 5.89 9.15
CA ALA A 79 8.92 6.56 8.11
C ALA A 79 7.50 6.01 8.02
N LEU A 80 6.56 6.86 7.64
CA LEU A 80 5.26 6.48 7.11
C LEU A 80 5.30 6.52 5.58
N SER A 81 4.38 5.87 4.93
CA SER A 81 4.29 5.94 3.47
C SER A 81 2.85 5.81 3.00
N THR A 82 2.60 6.36 1.82
CA THR A 82 1.43 6.12 0.99
C THR A 82 1.83 5.29 -0.23
N GLU A 83 0.95 5.13 -1.20
CA GLU A 83 1.29 4.55 -2.51
C GLU A 83 2.37 5.37 -3.25
N ARG A 84 2.38 6.70 -3.07
CA ARG A 84 3.18 7.63 -3.88
C ARG A 84 4.28 8.36 -3.11
N ASN A 85 4.16 8.47 -1.78
CA ASN A 85 5.03 9.28 -0.95
C ASN A 85 5.61 8.52 0.24
N VAL A 86 6.79 8.97 0.71
CA VAL A 86 7.39 8.53 1.96
C VAL A 86 7.59 9.75 2.86
N LEU A 87 7.04 9.69 4.07
CA LEU A 87 7.21 10.70 5.11
C LEU A 87 8.23 10.21 6.14
N PRO A 88 9.48 10.68 6.13
CA PRO A 88 10.44 10.32 7.16
C PRO A 88 10.07 10.95 8.51
N ILE A 89 10.22 10.15 9.57
CA ILE A 89 10.05 10.58 10.96
C ILE A 89 11.41 10.46 11.63
N GLU A 90 12.15 11.55 11.64
CA GLU A 90 13.48 11.64 12.22
C GLU A 90 13.41 12.32 13.59
N LEU A 91 14.20 11.86 14.57
CA LEU A 91 14.21 12.42 15.92
C LEU A 91 14.68 13.88 15.93
N ASP A 92 15.66 14.20 15.06
CA ASP A 92 16.23 15.54 14.92
C ASP A 92 15.66 16.27 13.67
N GLY A 93 14.61 15.72 13.07
CA GLY A 93 13.98 16.26 11.86
C GLY A 93 12.96 17.37 12.14
N ALA A 94 12.39 17.88 11.06
CA ALA A 94 11.34 18.87 11.13
C ALA A 94 10.10 18.33 11.87
N PHE A 95 9.48 19.19 12.67
CA PHE A 95 8.23 18.90 13.37
C PHE A 95 7.12 18.46 12.38
N LYS A 96 6.36 17.44 12.72
CA LYS A 96 5.26 16.92 11.90
C LYS A 96 3.95 17.13 12.64
N VAL A 97 3.00 17.79 11.97
CA VAL A 97 1.67 18.03 12.52
C VAL A 97 0.76 16.88 12.11
N ILE A 98 0.02 16.33 13.05
CA ILE A 98 -1.06 15.36 12.81
C ILE A 98 -2.38 16.12 12.85
N GLY A 99 -3.14 16.04 11.76
CA GLY A 99 -4.50 16.58 11.68
C GLY A 99 -5.50 15.58 12.26
N GLU A 100 -6.22 15.96 13.32
CA GLU A 100 -7.12 15.09 14.12
C GLU A 100 -8.60 15.48 13.95
N ARG A 101 -8.97 16.14 12.85
CA ARG A 101 -10.36 16.62 12.67
C ARG A 101 -11.32 15.53 12.19
N ILE A 102 -10.81 14.44 11.58
CA ILE A 102 -11.61 13.32 11.09
C ILE A 102 -11.90 12.37 12.27
N ASN A 103 -12.66 12.87 13.20
CA ASN A 103 -13.08 12.17 14.41
C ASN A 103 -14.52 12.60 14.75
N PRO A 104 -15.52 11.68 14.80
CA PRO A 104 -16.92 12.01 15.02
C PRO A 104 -17.24 12.43 16.45
N THR A 105 -16.30 12.28 17.40
CA THR A 105 -16.53 12.65 18.80
C THR A 105 -16.90 14.12 18.93
N GLY A 106 -18.10 14.40 19.46
CA GLY A 106 -18.62 15.73 19.63
C GLY A 106 -19.09 16.44 18.34
N LYS A 107 -18.95 15.84 17.17
CA LYS A 107 -19.31 16.44 15.87
C LYS A 107 -20.60 15.85 15.31
N LYS A 108 -21.75 16.40 15.71
CA LYS A 108 -23.09 15.89 15.33
C LYS A 108 -23.32 15.81 13.82
N ALA A 109 -22.81 16.77 13.05
CA ALA A 109 -22.97 16.78 11.59
C ALA A 109 -22.19 15.60 10.95
N LEU A 110 -20.95 15.36 11.37
CA LEU A 110 -20.15 14.23 10.90
C LEU A 110 -20.80 12.90 11.28
N GLN A 111 -21.27 12.76 12.53
CA GLN A 111 -21.99 11.56 12.98
C GLN A 111 -23.25 11.28 12.14
N ALA A 112 -24.01 12.31 11.78
CA ALA A 112 -25.19 12.16 10.93
C ALA A 112 -24.82 11.64 9.53
N GLN A 113 -23.84 12.25 8.87
CA GLN A 113 -23.39 11.84 7.55
C GLN A 113 -22.83 10.41 7.55
N LEU A 114 -22.04 10.04 8.56
CA LEU A 114 -21.52 8.67 8.66
C LEU A 114 -22.64 7.64 8.80
N ARG A 115 -23.73 7.94 9.54
CA ARG A 115 -24.91 7.06 9.63
C ARG A 115 -25.66 6.93 8.31
N GLU A 116 -25.65 7.96 7.48
CA GLU A 116 -26.21 7.96 6.12
C GLU A 116 -25.26 7.33 5.10
N GLY A 117 -24.02 7.00 5.50
CA GLY A 117 -23.00 6.43 4.62
C GLY A 117 -22.30 7.47 3.73
N SER A 118 -22.51 8.77 3.97
CA SER A 118 -21.85 9.85 3.25
C SER A 118 -20.46 10.14 3.84
N LEU A 119 -19.47 10.34 2.96
CA LEU A 119 -18.09 10.68 3.32
C LEU A 119 -17.69 12.11 2.90
N GLU A 120 -18.65 12.92 2.47
CA GLU A 120 -18.39 14.28 1.97
C GLU A 120 -17.65 15.14 2.99
N LEU A 121 -18.14 15.22 4.24
CA LEU A 121 -17.46 15.95 5.31
C LEU A 121 -16.08 15.36 5.68
N VAL A 122 -15.90 14.06 5.53
CA VAL A 122 -14.59 13.42 5.73
C VAL A 122 -13.60 13.94 4.71
N GLY A 123 -13.99 14.00 3.43
CA GLY A 123 -13.19 14.57 2.35
C GLY A 123 -12.84 16.03 2.57
N GLU A 124 -13.85 16.87 2.85
CA GLU A 124 -13.65 18.28 3.14
C GLU A 124 -12.72 18.53 4.34
N MET A 125 -12.87 17.74 5.41
CA MET A 125 -12.00 17.83 6.57
C MET A 125 -10.57 17.38 6.26
N ALA A 126 -10.38 16.37 5.40
CA ALA A 126 -9.07 15.93 4.97
C ALA A 126 -8.36 17.02 4.17
N GLU A 127 -9.01 17.54 3.13
CA GLU A 127 -8.46 18.61 2.28
C GLU A 127 -8.08 19.85 3.10
N ALA A 128 -8.99 20.32 3.95
CA ALA A 128 -8.75 21.49 4.80
C ALA A 128 -7.56 21.31 5.76
N GLN A 129 -7.35 20.10 6.28
CA GLN A 129 -6.20 19.82 7.15
C GLN A 129 -4.90 19.74 6.36
N VAL A 130 -4.93 19.15 5.17
CA VAL A 130 -3.76 19.10 4.26
C VAL A 130 -3.36 20.52 3.82
N GLU A 131 -4.32 21.35 3.42
CA GLU A 131 -4.08 22.76 3.10
C GLU A 131 -3.52 23.57 4.27
N ALA A 132 -3.94 23.24 5.50
CA ALA A 132 -3.41 23.82 6.71
C ALA A 132 -2.02 23.30 7.11
N GLY A 133 -1.45 22.35 6.35
CA GLY A 133 -0.09 21.83 6.54
C GLY A 133 0.00 20.58 7.44
N ALA A 134 -1.09 19.83 7.61
CA ALA A 134 -1.02 18.53 8.27
C ALA A 134 -0.13 17.56 7.45
N ALA A 135 0.84 16.97 8.11
CA ALA A 135 1.75 15.99 7.53
C ALA A 135 1.21 14.53 7.63
N ILE A 136 0.24 14.33 8.52
CA ILE A 136 -0.42 13.04 8.77
C ILE A 136 -1.89 13.36 9.08
N LEU A 137 -2.83 12.54 8.61
CA LEU A 137 -4.24 12.64 8.97
C LEU A 137 -4.61 11.50 9.92
N ASP A 138 -5.08 11.85 11.10
CA ASP A 138 -5.62 10.89 12.06
C ASP A 138 -7.10 10.64 11.76
N VAL A 139 -7.48 9.37 11.66
CA VAL A 139 -8.79 8.93 11.18
C VAL A 139 -9.44 8.04 12.23
N ASN A 140 -10.52 8.53 12.83
CA ASN A 140 -11.34 7.81 13.80
C ASN A 140 -12.79 7.72 13.31
N MET A 141 -13.38 6.54 13.38
CA MET A 141 -14.77 6.28 12.96
C MET A 141 -15.66 5.80 14.11
N GLY A 142 -15.19 5.88 15.36
CA GLY A 142 -15.90 5.43 16.54
C GLY A 142 -17.13 6.29 16.85
N THR A 143 -18.31 5.86 16.42
CA THR A 143 -19.59 6.49 16.78
C THR A 143 -20.72 5.46 16.82
N ASN A 144 -21.73 5.72 17.66
CA ASN A 144 -22.89 4.85 17.78
C ASN A 144 -23.72 4.84 16.51
N GLY A 145 -24.23 3.66 16.14
CA GLY A 145 -25.18 3.46 15.05
C GLY A 145 -24.54 3.21 13.69
N ILE A 146 -23.25 2.91 13.63
CA ILE A 146 -22.55 2.41 12.44
C ILE A 146 -21.71 1.18 12.79
N ASP A 147 -21.34 0.41 11.76
CA ASP A 147 -20.27 -0.57 11.84
C ASP A 147 -18.94 0.16 11.63
N GLU A 148 -18.14 0.31 12.71
CA GLU A 148 -16.88 1.05 12.68
C GLU A 148 -15.88 0.43 11.71
N LYS A 149 -15.83 -0.90 11.63
CA LYS A 149 -14.91 -1.62 10.76
C LYS A 149 -15.24 -1.37 9.28
N GLU A 150 -16.52 -1.49 8.91
CA GLU A 150 -16.97 -1.22 7.55
C GLU A 150 -16.75 0.25 7.19
N MET A 151 -17.06 1.16 8.10
CA MET A 151 -16.88 2.60 7.89
C MET A 151 -15.41 2.97 7.75
N MET A 152 -14.53 2.47 8.61
CA MET A 152 -13.09 2.70 8.52
C MET A 152 -12.54 2.19 7.18
N TRP A 153 -12.99 1.03 6.73
CA TRP A 153 -12.61 0.50 5.42
C TRP A 153 -13.00 1.44 4.27
N LYS A 154 -14.25 1.97 4.28
CA LYS A 154 -14.71 2.93 3.28
C LYS A 154 -13.91 4.23 3.30
N VAL A 155 -13.67 4.78 4.48
CA VAL A 155 -12.95 6.04 4.67
C VAL A 155 -11.49 5.91 4.22
N VAL A 156 -10.80 4.82 4.57
CA VAL A 156 -9.42 4.59 4.13
C VAL A 156 -9.33 4.51 2.61
N ASN A 157 -10.25 3.80 1.96
CA ASN A 157 -10.31 3.76 0.49
C ASN A 157 -10.52 5.17 -0.11
N GLU A 158 -11.45 5.93 0.42
CA GLU A 158 -11.74 7.29 -0.07
C GLU A 158 -10.53 8.20 0.09
N LEU A 159 -9.95 8.26 1.30
CA LEU A 159 -8.82 9.13 1.60
C LEU A 159 -7.55 8.78 0.81
N THR A 160 -7.30 7.50 0.52
CA THR A 160 -6.15 7.10 -0.31
C THR A 160 -6.28 7.53 -1.77
N LEU A 161 -7.50 7.76 -2.25
CA LEU A 161 -7.75 8.33 -3.58
C LEU A 161 -7.66 9.86 -3.58
N LEU A 162 -8.08 10.48 -2.47
CA LEU A 162 -8.20 11.93 -2.34
C LEU A 162 -6.87 12.62 -2.03
N THR A 163 -6.01 12.02 -1.22
CA THR A 163 -4.76 12.65 -0.74
C THR A 163 -3.58 11.70 -0.70
N ASP A 164 -2.37 12.25 -0.89
CA ASP A 164 -1.09 11.55 -0.72
C ASP A 164 -0.52 11.74 0.72
N THR A 165 -1.32 12.22 1.66
CA THR A 165 -0.93 12.40 3.06
C THR A 165 -1.07 11.07 3.81
N PRO A 166 -0.02 10.60 4.52
CA PRO A 166 -0.11 9.38 5.32
C PRO A 166 -1.20 9.43 6.38
N LEU A 167 -1.82 8.27 6.62
CA LEU A 167 -2.88 8.13 7.61
C LEU A 167 -2.36 7.59 8.94
N SER A 168 -2.99 8.02 10.02
CA SER A 168 -2.98 7.43 11.35
C SER A 168 -4.33 6.76 11.56
N ILE A 169 -4.34 5.45 11.74
CA ILE A 169 -5.57 4.68 11.95
C ILE A 169 -5.87 4.65 13.44
N ASP A 170 -6.91 5.37 13.83
CA ASP A 170 -7.32 5.52 15.22
C ASP A 170 -8.56 4.67 15.52
N SER A 171 -8.34 3.61 16.27
CA SER A 171 -9.41 2.77 16.83
C SER A 171 -8.95 2.04 18.09
N SER A 172 -9.91 1.75 18.97
CA SER A 172 -9.70 0.89 20.13
C SER A 172 -9.84 -0.60 19.81
N TYR A 173 -10.27 -0.96 18.59
CA TYR A 173 -10.55 -2.33 18.19
C TYR A 173 -9.51 -2.84 17.19
N VAL A 174 -8.86 -3.95 17.53
CA VAL A 174 -7.82 -4.58 16.69
C VAL A 174 -8.36 -4.95 15.32
N GLU A 175 -9.58 -5.47 15.24
CA GLU A 175 -10.21 -5.86 13.98
C GLU A 175 -10.51 -4.68 13.04
N VAL A 176 -10.72 -3.47 13.57
CA VAL A 176 -10.87 -2.23 12.79
C VAL A 176 -9.53 -1.82 12.21
N ILE A 177 -8.49 -1.79 13.05
CA ILE A 177 -7.13 -1.45 12.64
C ILE A 177 -6.63 -2.46 11.59
N GLU A 178 -6.83 -3.77 11.83
CA GLU A 178 -6.42 -4.81 10.88
C GLU A 178 -7.12 -4.64 9.53
N ALA A 179 -8.43 -4.41 9.51
CA ALA A 179 -9.18 -4.22 8.28
C ALA A 179 -8.68 -3.01 7.48
N ALA A 180 -8.39 -1.90 8.14
CA ALA A 180 -7.83 -0.70 7.54
C ALA A 180 -6.43 -0.95 6.95
N LEU A 181 -5.55 -1.59 7.72
CA LEU A 181 -4.17 -1.85 7.30
C LEU A 181 -4.06 -2.86 6.14
N ARG A 182 -5.06 -3.75 5.97
CA ARG A 182 -5.08 -4.70 4.84
C ARG A 182 -5.30 -4.02 3.49
N ILE A 183 -5.92 -2.86 3.48
CA ILE A 183 -6.22 -2.12 2.24
C ILE A 183 -5.36 -0.87 2.06
N TYR A 184 -4.75 -0.38 3.14
CA TYR A 184 -3.92 0.81 3.06
C TYR A 184 -2.64 0.54 2.27
N PRO A 185 -2.36 1.28 1.17
CA PRO A 185 -1.27 0.97 0.25
C PRO A 185 0.08 1.54 0.72
N GLY A 186 0.40 1.40 1.99
CA GLY A 186 1.62 1.96 2.55
C GLY A 186 1.88 1.55 4.00
N ARG A 187 2.61 2.39 4.70
CA ARG A 187 2.87 2.24 6.13
C ARG A 187 2.12 3.34 6.88
N ALA A 188 0.99 2.99 7.50
CA ALA A 188 0.22 3.87 8.36
C ALA A 188 0.84 3.99 9.76
N LEU A 189 0.45 5.04 10.49
CA LEU A 189 0.56 5.10 11.93
C LEU A 189 -0.63 4.36 12.56
N ILE A 190 -0.44 3.78 13.72
CA ILE A 190 -1.50 3.15 14.52
C ILE A 190 -1.70 3.98 15.77
N ASN A 191 -2.95 4.33 16.04
CA ASN A 191 -3.44 5.02 17.21
C ASN A 191 -4.66 4.24 17.75
N SER A 192 -4.61 3.52 18.88
CA SER A 192 -3.50 3.46 19.79
C SER A 192 -3.24 2.01 20.26
N ILE A 193 -2.05 1.80 20.80
CA ILE A 193 -1.71 0.56 21.48
C ILE A 193 -1.94 0.81 22.97
N SER A 194 -2.84 0.03 23.59
CA SER A 194 -3.09 0.09 25.04
C SER A 194 -2.44 -1.10 25.75
N MET A 195 -2.20 -0.96 27.05
CA MET A 195 -1.73 -2.05 27.92
C MET A 195 -2.89 -2.89 28.47
N GLU A 196 -4.11 -2.67 28.01
CA GLU A 196 -5.29 -3.44 28.41
C GLU A 196 -5.27 -4.80 27.68
N GLN A 197 -5.27 -5.90 28.45
CA GLN A 197 -5.16 -7.26 27.89
C GLN A 197 -6.30 -7.63 26.95
N GLU A 198 -7.47 -7.03 27.09
CA GLU A 198 -8.64 -7.26 26.22
C GLU A 198 -8.56 -6.54 24.87
N LYS A 199 -7.56 -5.65 24.70
CA LYS A 199 -7.39 -4.80 23.50
C LYS A 199 -6.02 -4.98 22.82
N MET A 200 -5.27 -6.03 23.20
CA MET A 200 -3.99 -6.38 22.57
C MET A 200 -4.16 -7.45 21.51
#